data_69ab7d8bbac48ab54a61e472aeedd262
#
_entry.id   69ab7d8bbac48ab54a61e472aeedd262
#
_cell.length_a   1.000
_cell.length_b   1.000
_cell.length_c   1.000
_cell.angle_alpha   90.00
_cell.angle_beta   90.00
_cell.angle_gamma   90.00
#
_symmetry.space_group_name_H-M   'P 1'
#
loop_
_entity.id
_entity.type
_entity.pdbx_description
1 polymer ?
#
loop_
_entity_poly.entity_id
_entity_poly.type
_entity_poly.pdbx_seq_one_letter_code
_entity_poly.pdbx_strand_id
1 'polypeptide(L)'
;MIDFFSFTNNHFKKYPNAKIYHYASYEITALERLTSLHKVHGVDYDHYLNLERFVDLFRVVKQAIYVSQKSYSIKEIEKYYAFERSGDVRKGDVSEEYYIQWMETKDKKLLNEIEEYNKQDCISTFKLRNWLLKIKPEDTKWHVSEKEHIELRPYEEILLAYQKKFNESKLKDKPMVKLLSDIIGYYSREMKPSWREFFDRKHLSHEELIDENECIGNMKLVSQFQDKRSFEYKFLFPSQEYKLKKGDGVIIANNNDPDRDDSAGTIKELDQVNRSVVLRKGIAREKKQ
;
A
#
# COMPACT_ATOMS: atom_id res chain seq x y z
N MET A 1 -17.05 -7.38 -4.18
CA MET A 1 -15.85 -8.04 -3.63
C MET A 1 -15.91 -9.58 -3.74
N ILE A 2 -16.94 -10.26 -3.24
CA ILE A 2 -17.06 -11.73 -3.34
C ILE A 2 -16.96 -12.21 -4.80
N ASP A 3 -17.67 -11.57 -5.72
CA ASP A 3 -17.62 -11.89 -7.14
C ASP A 3 -16.24 -11.66 -7.75
N PHE A 4 -15.52 -10.62 -7.31
CA PHE A 4 -14.14 -10.37 -7.73
C PHE A 4 -13.22 -11.54 -7.37
N PHE A 5 -13.22 -12.01 -6.12
CA PHE A 5 -12.39 -13.14 -5.72
C PHE A 5 -12.83 -14.46 -6.35
N SER A 6 -14.13 -14.67 -6.52
CA SER A 6 -14.66 -15.84 -7.24
C SER A 6 -14.19 -15.87 -8.69
N PHE A 7 -14.26 -14.72 -9.38
CA PHE A 7 -13.79 -14.58 -10.75
C PHE A 7 -12.27 -14.78 -10.85
N THR A 8 -11.49 -14.06 -10.04
CA THR A 8 -10.02 -14.10 -10.10
C THR A 8 -9.47 -15.47 -9.71
N ASN A 9 -10.03 -16.15 -8.69
CA ASN A 9 -9.65 -17.50 -8.32
C ASN A 9 -9.88 -18.51 -9.48
N ASN A 10 -11.02 -18.41 -10.16
CA ASN A 10 -11.30 -19.26 -11.31
C ASN A 10 -10.39 -18.93 -12.49
N HIS A 11 -10.08 -17.64 -12.69
CA HIS A 11 -9.18 -17.20 -13.74
C HIS A 11 -7.74 -17.70 -13.51
N PHE A 12 -7.22 -17.62 -12.28
CA PHE A 12 -5.89 -18.11 -11.92
C PHE A 12 -5.74 -19.61 -12.01
N LYS A 13 -6.82 -20.39 -11.76
CA LYS A 13 -6.82 -21.84 -12.04
C LYS A 13 -6.57 -22.13 -13.51
N LYS A 14 -7.16 -21.33 -14.39
CA LYS A 14 -7.02 -21.51 -15.85
C LYS A 14 -5.72 -20.91 -16.38
N TYR A 15 -5.29 -19.81 -15.80
CA TYR A 15 -4.10 -19.05 -16.21
C TYR A 15 -3.18 -18.78 -14.99
N PRO A 16 -2.35 -19.75 -14.60
CA PRO A 16 -1.56 -19.65 -13.37
C PRO A 16 -0.62 -18.46 -13.28
N ASN A 17 -0.18 -17.92 -14.42
CA ASN A 17 0.74 -16.78 -14.49
C ASN A 17 0.04 -15.44 -14.74
N ALA A 18 -1.30 -15.40 -14.73
CA ALA A 18 -2.02 -14.14 -14.89
C ALA A 18 -1.71 -13.16 -13.76
N LYS A 19 -1.77 -11.87 -14.08
CA LYS A 19 -1.56 -10.77 -13.14
C LYS A 19 -2.78 -9.86 -13.13
N ILE A 20 -2.98 -9.15 -12.02
CA ILE A 20 -3.97 -8.08 -11.87
C ILE A 20 -3.22 -6.76 -11.98
N TYR A 21 -3.55 -5.95 -12.96
CA TYR A 21 -2.94 -4.65 -13.17
C TYR A 21 -3.80 -3.55 -12.53
N HIS A 22 -3.16 -2.64 -11.83
CA HIS A 22 -3.80 -1.47 -11.22
C HIS A 22 -2.91 -0.23 -11.39
N TYR A 23 -3.41 0.93 -11.00
CA TYR A 23 -2.67 2.19 -11.06
C TYR A 23 -2.67 2.88 -9.71
N ALA A 24 -1.51 2.93 -9.07
CA ALA A 24 -1.30 3.37 -7.69
C ALA A 24 -2.02 2.48 -6.65
N SER A 25 -2.16 2.96 -5.41
CA SER A 25 -2.52 2.13 -4.26
C SER A 25 -4.03 1.96 -4.00
N TYR A 26 -4.89 2.68 -4.73
CA TYR A 26 -6.31 2.77 -4.40
C TYR A 26 -7.02 1.42 -4.35
N GLU A 27 -6.87 0.61 -5.39
CA GLU A 27 -7.54 -0.70 -5.50
C GLU A 27 -7.03 -1.67 -4.42
N ILE A 28 -5.74 -1.66 -4.16
CA ILE A 28 -5.11 -2.51 -3.15
C ILE A 28 -5.60 -2.13 -1.76
N THR A 29 -5.59 -0.85 -1.42
CA THR A 29 -6.08 -0.34 -0.14
C THR A 29 -7.58 -0.61 0.05
N ALA A 30 -8.37 -0.46 -1.02
CA ALA A 30 -9.80 -0.76 -0.98
C ALA A 30 -10.07 -2.24 -0.75
N LEU A 31 -9.37 -3.15 -1.45
CA LEU A 31 -9.49 -4.59 -1.26
C LEU A 31 -9.09 -5.01 0.15
N GLU A 32 -8.00 -4.48 0.66
CA GLU A 32 -7.52 -4.76 2.02
C GLU A 32 -8.55 -4.32 3.07
N ARG A 33 -9.04 -3.09 2.97
CA ARG A 33 -10.07 -2.57 3.87
C ARG A 33 -11.35 -3.41 3.82
N LEU A 34 -11.81 -3.78 2.62
CA LEU A 34 -13.05 -4.54 2.46
C LEU A 34 -12.91 -5.99 2.96
N THR A 35 -11.77 -6.64 2.72
CA THR A 35 -11.52 -8.00 3.22
C THR A 35 -11.45 -8.02 4.75
N SER A 36 -10.81 -7.02 5.36
CA SER A 36 -10.75 -6.85 6.82
C SER A 36 -12.13 -6.55 7.41
N LEU A 37 -12.84 -5.56 6.84
CA LEU A 37 -14.15 -5.12 7.35
C LEU A 37 -15.20 -6.26 7.31
N HIS A 38 -15.26 -6.98 6.21
CA HIS A 38 -16.23 -8.04 6.00
C HIS A 38 -15.75 -9.43 6.42
N LYS A 39 -14.48 -9.57 6.83
CA LYS A 39 -13.84 -10.83 7.25
C LYS A 39 -14.00 -11.96 6.22
N VAL A 40 -13.94 -11.64 4.94
CA VAL A 40 -14.06 -12.59 3.83
C VAL A 40 -12.89 -12.40 2.86
N HIS A 41 -12.43 -13.53 2.29
CA HIS A 41 -11.36 -13.55 1.30
C HIS A 41 -10.00 -12.93 1.73
N GLY A 42 -9.76 -12.74 3.02
CA GLY A 42 -8.47 -12.25 3.52
C GLY A 42 -7.31 -13.19 3.15
N VAL A 43 -7.55 -14.50 3.19
CA VAL A 43 -6.57 -15.52 2.79
C VAL A 43 -6.29 -15.44 1.29
N ASP A 44 -7.30 -15.27 0.45
CA ASP A 44 -7.13 -15.11 -1.00
C ASP A 44 -6.34 -13.83 -1.32
N TYR A 45 -6.68 -12.74 -0.63
CA TYR A 45 -5.96 -11.47 -0.80
C TYR A 45 -4.49 -11.58 -0.41
N ASP A 46 -4.18 -12.16 0.76
CA ASP A 46 -2.81 -12.42 1.22
C ASP A 46 -2.06 -13.34 0.22
N HIS A 47 -2.75 -14.34 -0.30
CA HIS A 47 -2.20 -15.23 -1.31
C HIS A 47 -1.82 -14.49 -2.60
N TYR A 48 -2.69 -13.59 -3.08
CA TYR A 48 -2.40 -12.79 -4.27
C TYR A 48 -1.23 -11.85 -4.09
N LEU A 49 -1.09 -11.23 -2.91
CA LEU A 49 0.06 -10.38 -2.59
C LEU A 49 1.36 -11.19 -2.54
N ASN A 50 1.35 -12.32 -1.85
CA ASN A 50 2.53 -13.18 -1.71
C ASN A 50 3.00 -13.76 -3.04
N LEU A 51 2.09 -14.08 -3.96
CA LEU A 51 2.41 -14.52 -5.32
C LEU A 51 2.65 -13.37 -6.29
N GLU A 52 2.74 -12.14 -5.78
CA GLU A 52 2.97 -10.95 -6.60
C GLU A 52 1.97 -10.87 -7.78
N ARG A 53 0.68 -11.18 -7.51
CA ARG A 53 -0.37 -11.14 -8.52
C ARG A 53 -0.71 -9.73 -8.96
N PHE A 54 -0.54 -8.76 -8.08
CA PHE A 54 -0.80 -7.35 -8.35
C PHE A 54 0.42 -6.69 -8.99
N VAL A 55 0.18 -5.92 -10.04
CA VAL A 55 1.21 -5.14 -10.75
C VAL A 55 0.77 -3.69 -10.80
N ASP A 56 1.49 -2.84 -10.09
CA ASP A 56 1.25 -1.41 -10.06
C ASP A 56 1.90 -0.72 -11.27
N LEU A 57 1.08 -0.32 -12.24
CA LEU A 57 1.57 0.36 -13.44
C LEU A 57 2.05 1.79 -13.14
N PHE A 58 1.60 2.43 -12.07
CA PHE A 58 2.14 3.73 -11.65
C PHE A 58 3.62 3.63 -11.30
N ARG A 59 4.01 2.62 -10.52
CA ARG A 59 5.40 2.33 -10.19
C ARG A 59 6.23 2.04 -11.45
N VAL A 60 5.69 1.23 -12.37
CA VAL A 60 6.37 0.93 -13.64
C VAL A 60 6.62 2.21 -14.44
N VAL A 61 5.60 3.07 -14.60
CA VAL A 61 5.74 4.33 -15.33
C VAL A 61 6.77 5.23 -14.66
N LYS A 62 6.66 5.42 -13.34
CA LYS A 62 7.54 6.31 -12.56
C LYS A 62 9.01 5.89 -12.62
N GLN A 63 9.28 4.59 -12.64
CA GLN A 63 10.65 4.05 -12.67
C GLN A 63 11.25 3.96 -14.09
N ALA A 64 10.40 3.71 -15.09
CA ALA A 64 10.88 3.41 -16.44
C ALA A 64 10.84 4.60 -17.41
N ILE A 65 10.10 5.65 -17.12
CA ILE A 65 9.81 6.71 -18.10
C ILE A 65 9.89 8.10 -17.46
N TYR A 66 10.61 8.99 -18.11
CA TYR A 66 10.53 10.41 -17.83
C TYR A 66 9.46 11.05 -18.71
N VAL A 67 8.49 11.71 -18.11
CA VAL A 67 7.38 12.36 -18.82
C VAL A 67 7.48 13.88 -18.71
N SER A 68 7.10 14.59 -19.77
CA SER A 68 7.06 16.06 -19.82
C SER A 68 5.79 16.66 -19.21
N GLN A 69 4.97 15.83 -18.54
CA GLN A 69 3.72 16.26 -17.91
C GLN A 69 3.97 16.74 -16.47
N LYS A 70 3.02 17.46 -15.89
CA LYS A 70 3.11 18.02 -14.53
C LYS A 70 3.09 16.95 -13.45
N SER A 71 2.54 15.78 -13.72
CA SER A 71 2.44 14.68 -12.78
C SER A 71 2.37 13.33 -13.51
N TYR A 72 2.55 12.26 -12.77
CA TYR A 72 2.39 10.88 -13.23
C TYR A 72 0.96 10.34 -13.02
N SER A 73 -0.05 11.21 -12.88
CA SER A 73 -1.44 10.75 -12.82
C SER A 73 -1.82 10.03 -14.11
N ILE A 74 -2.70 9.02 -14.03
CA ILE A 74 -3.09 8.24 -15.22
C ILE A 74 -3.64 9.15 -16.33
N LYS A 75 -4.37 10.23 -15.98
CA LYS A 75 -4.94 11.21 -16.93
C LYS A 75 -3.86 11.98 -17.70
N GLU A 76 -2.72 12.26 -17.08
CA GLU A 76 -1.59 12.88 -17.77
C GLU A 76 -0.87 11.88 -18.66
N ILE A 77 -0.78 10.62 -18.25
CA ILE A 77 -0.13 9.56 -19.02
C ILE A 77 -1.00 9.10 -20.20
N GLU A 78 -2.33 9.20 -20.11
CA GLU A 78 -3.28 8.91 -21.19
C GLU A 78 -2.91 9.58 -22.53
N LYS A 79 -2.29 10.75 -22.48
CA LYS A 79 -1.83 11.50 -23.66
C LYS A 79 -0.79 10.74 -24.49
N TYR A 80 0.01 9.87 -23.88
CA TYR A 80 1.08 9.13 -24.56
C TYR A 80 0.58 7.89 -25.32
N TYR A 81 -0.58 7.36 -24.95
CA TYR A 81 -1.22 6.23 -25.65
C TYR A 81 -2.58 6.60 -26.26
N ALA A 82 -2.79 7.91 -26.48
CA ALA A 82 -3.95 8.47 -27.18
C ALA A 82 -5.29 7.91 -26.68
N PHE A 83 -5.47 7.90 -25.37
CA PHE A 83 -6.74 7.53 -24.75
C PHE A 83 -7.56 8.78 -24.48
N GLU A 84 -8.72 8.87 -25.10
CA GLU A 84 -9.69 9.93 -24.87
C GLU A 84 -10.86 9.36 -24.06
N ARG A 85 -11.17 10.01 -22.95
CA ARG A 85 -12.31 9.66 -22.10
C ARG A 85 -13.59 10.19 -22.72
N SER A 86 -14.64 9.37 -22.72
CA SER A 86 -15.99 9.77 -23.11
C SER A 86 -16.81 10.12 -21.87
N GLY A 87 -17.80 11.02 -22.01
CA GLY A 87 -18.72 11.41 -20.93
C GLY A 87 -18.31 12.65 -20.13
N ASP A 88 -19.21 13.10 -19.25
CA ASP A 88 -19.07 14.34 -18.47
C ASP A 88 -18.29 14.15 -17.17
N VAL A 89 -18.16 12.91 -16.66
CA VAL A 89 -17.44 12.59 -15.43
C VAL A 89 -15.94 12.58 -15.68
N ARG A 90 -15.33 13.76 -15.63
CA ARG A 90 -13.88 13.91 -15.86
C ARG A 90 -13.02 13.92 -14.60
N LYS A 91 -13.62 13.92 -13.39
CA LYS A 91 -12.91 14.00 -12.12
C LYS A 91 -13.43 12.93 -11.16
N GLY A 92 -12.52 12.29 -10.41
CA GLY A 92 -12.85 11.29 -9.39
C GLY A 92 -13.76 11.82 -8.28
N ASP A 93 -13.60 13.10 -7.92
CA ASP A 93 -14.42 13.78 -6.90
C ASP A 93 -15.91 13.75 -7.21
N VAL A 94 -16.27 13.76 -8.52
CA VAL A 94 -17.68 13.72 -8.97
C VAL A 94 -18.30 12.33 -8.72
N SER A 95 -17.53 11.27 -8.73
CA SER A 95 -18.06 9.92 -8.47
C SER A 95 -18.55 9.77 -7.02
N GLU A 96 -17.85 10.37 -6.04
CA GLU A 96 -18.29 10.37 -4.65
C GLU A 96 -19.56 11.20 -4.48
N GLU A 97 -19.63 12.38 -5.11
CA GLU A 97 -20.80 13.23 -5.09
C GLU A 97 -22.03 12.53 -5.72
N TYR A 98 -21.84 11.88 -6.87
CA TYR A 98 -22.91 11.10 -7.53
C TYR A 98 -23.39 9.93 -6.66
N TYR A 99 -22.49 9.28 -5.93
CA TYR A 99 -22.88 8.22 -5.02
C TYR A 99 -23.69 8.75 -3.83
N ILE A 100 -23.31 9.88 -3.25
CA ILE A 100 -24.07 10.55 -2.18
C ILE A 100 -25.47 10.97 -2.69
N GLN A 101 -25.54 11.60 -3.85
CA GLN A 101 -26.81 11.97 -4.47
C GLN A 101 -27.69 10.74 -4.77
N TRP A 102 -27.08 9.65 -5.24
CA TRP A 102 -27.83 8.40 -5.41
C TRP A 102 -28.38 7.84 -4.10
N MET A 103 -27.64 7.93 -3.02
CA MET A 103 -28.13 7.47 -1.71
C MET A 103 -29.41 8.22 -1.29
N GLU A 104 -29.52 9.48 -1.65
CA GLU A 104 -30.70 10.32 -1.37
C GLU A 104 -31.84 10.11 -2.38
N THR A 105 -31.51 10.16 -3.66
CA THR A 105 -32.50 10.20 -4.75
C THR A 105 -32.88 8.82 -5.29
N LYS A 106 -32.00 7.82 -5.14
CA LYS A 106 -32.08 6.48 -5.77
C LYS A 106 -32.14 6.53 -7.32
N ASP A 107 -31.69 7.64 -7.92
CA ASP A 107 -31.60 7.74 -9.39
C ASP A 107 -30.49 6.84 -9.94
N LYS A 108 -30.90 5.79 -10.66
CA LYS A 108 -29.98 4.82 -11.27
C LYS A 108 -29.04 5.41 -12.31
N LYS A 109 -29.37 6.58 -12.89
CA LYS A 109 -28.48 7.24 -13.84
C LYS A 109 -27.15 7.59 -13.22
N LEU A 110 -27.14 8.03 -11.96
CA LEU A 110 -25.93 8.37 -11.22
C LEU A 110 -25.01 7.15 -11.03
N LEU A 111 -25.58 5.98 -10.74
CA LEU A 111 -24.79 4.75 -10.68
C LEU A 111 -24.22 4.34 -12.04
N ASN A 112 -24.98 4.51 -13.11
CA ASN A 112 -24.51 4.20 -14.47
C ASN A 112 -23.34 5.11 -14.86
N GLU A 113 -23.36 6.38 -14.49
CA GLU A 113 -22.24 7.31 -14.71
C GLU A 113 -20.98 6.88 -13.95
N ILE A 114 -21.13 6.45 -12.70
CA ILE A 114 -20.02 5.91 -11.91
C ILE A 114 -19.47 4.62 -12.54
N GLU A 115 -20.36 3.73 -12.99
CA GLU A 115 -19.97 2.48 -13.66
C GLU A 115 -19.20 2.75 -14.94
N GLU A 116 -19.68 3.67 -15.79
CA GLU A 116 -18.98 4.02 -17.04
C GLU A 116 -17.62 4.67 -16.77
N TYR A 117 -17.53 5.51 -15.73
CA TYR A 117 -16.25 6.08 -15.32
C TYR A 117 -15.25 4.98 -14.91
N ASN A 118 -15.65 4.06 -14.04
CA ASN A 118 -14.80 2.94 -13.60
C ASN A 118 -14.40 2.03 -14.77
N LYS A 119 -15.30 1.79 -15.69
CA LYS A 119 -15.01 1.05 -16.92
C LYS A 119 -13.95 1.72 -17.79
N GLN A 120 -14.00 3.05 -17.90
CA GLN A 120 -12.98 3.81 -18.63
C GLN A 120 -11.62 3.74 -17.92
N ASP A 121 -11.57 3.77 -16.59
CA ASP A 121 -10.34 3.57 -15.83
C ASP A 121 -9.73 2.18 -16.09
N CYS A 122 -10.56 1.12 -16.14
CA CYS A 122 -10.10 -0.22 -16.51
C CYS A 122 -9.56 -0.29 -17.95
N ILE A 123 -10.24 0.34 -18.91
CA ILE A 123 -9.80 0.39 -20.32
C ILE A 123 -8.50 1.18 -20.44
N SER A 124 -8.39 2.31 -19.74
CA SER A 124 -7.18 3.14 -19.71
C SER A 124 -5.99 2.33 -19.17
N THR A 125 -6.17 1.66 -18.03
CA THR A 125 -5.14 0.79 -17.42
C THR A 125 -4.72 -0.34 -18.38
N PHE A 126 -5.65 -0.96 -19.08
CA PHE A 126 -5.36 -1.98 -20.09
C PHE A 126 -4.56 -1.42 -21.26
N LYS A 127 -4.93 -0.24 -21.80
CA LYS A 127 -4.21 0.44 -22.88
C LYS A 127 -2.81 0.87 -22.44
N LEU A 128 -2.68 1.40 -21.23
CA LEU A 128 -1.39 1.75 -20.63
C LEU A 128 -0.47 0.53 -20.57
N ARG A 129 -0.95 -0.58 -20.04
CA ARG A 129 -0.18 -1.84 -19.99
C ARG A 129 0.33 -2.24 -21.38
N ASN A 130 -0.54 -2.20 -22.39
CA ASN A 130 -0.16 -2.57 -23.76
C ASN A 130 0.83 -1.59 -24.38
N TRP A 131 0.69 -0.30 -24.10
CA TRP A 131 1.64 0.71 -24.53
C TRP A 131 3.01 0.52 -23.86
N LEU A 132 3.06 0.28 -22.56
CA LEU A 132 4.30 -0.04 -21.84
C LEU A 132 5.01 -1.27 -22.42
N LEU A 133 4.27 -2.32 -22.75
CA LEU A 133 4.82 -3.50 -23.41
C LEU A 133 5.41 -3.20 -24.79
N LYS A 134 4.80 -2.27 -25.52
CA LYS A 134 5.27 -1.87 -26.85
C LYS A 134 6.57 -1.08 -26.80
N ILE A 135 6.74 -0.23 -25.79
CA ILE A 135 7.95 0.60 -25.63
C ILE A 135 9.05 -0.06 -24.80
N LYS A 136 8.75 -1.22 -24.18
CA LYS A 136 9.72 -1.99 -23.41
C LYS A 136 10.92 -2.35 -24.27
N PRO A 137 12.20 -2.07 -23.86
CA PRO A 137 13.38 -2.52 -24.56
C PRO A 137 13.43 -4.04 -24.67
N GLU A 138 13.92 -4.57 -25.79
CA GLU A 138 13.95 -6.02 -26.06
C GLU A 138 14.85 -6.79 -25.07
N ASP A 139 15.90 -6.16 -24.61
CA ASP A 139 16.88 -6.72 -23.66
C ASP A 139 16.41 -6.72 -22.21
N THR A 140 15.30 -6.02 -21.90
CA THR A 140 14.74 -5.97 -20.54
C THR A 140 14.19 -7.34 -20.14
N LYS A 141 14.81 -7.96 -19.14
CA LYS A 141 14.36 -9.25 -18.58
C LYS A 141 13.04 -9.06 -17.80
N TRP A 142 12.20 -10.09 -17.87
CA TRP A 142 11.03 -10.16 -17.03
C TRP A 142 11.43 -10.46 -15.59
N HIS A 143 10.75 -9.81 -14.66
CA HIS A 143 10.83 -10.22 -13.26
C HIS A 143 10.25 -11.62 -13.12
N VAL A 144 11.02 -12.53 -12.56
CA VAL A 144 10.58 -13.86 -12.19
C VAL A 144 10.39 -13.86 -10.68
N SER A 145 9.16 -14.04 -10.24
CA SER A 145 8.89 -14.17 -8.81
C SER A 145 9.54 -15.46 -8.30
N GLU A 146 10.40 -15.33 -7.31
CA GLU A 146 11.00 -16.48 -6.62
C GLU A 146 10.03 -17.10 -5.59
N LYS A 147 8.87 -16.48 -5.37
CA LYS A 147 7.89 -16.87 -4.34
C LYS A 147 6.87 -17.87 -4.91
N GLU A 148 7.30 -19.08 -5.20
CA GLU A 148 6.37 -20.15 -5.62
C GLU A 148 5.59 -20.79 -4.45
N HIS A 149 6.09 -20.70 -3.24
CA HIS A 149 5.46 -21.28 -2.04
C HIS A 149 5.38 -20.27 -0.91
N ILE A 150 4.18 -20.17 -0.35
CA ILE A 150 3.97 -19.44 0.90
C ILE A 150 4.29 -20.40 2.02
N GLU A 151 5.49 -20.34 2.56
CA GLU A 151 5.74 -20.92 3.86
C GLU A 151 5.04 -20.05 4.92
N LEU A 152 4.05 -20.66 5.59
CA LEU A 152 3.46 -20.04 6.77
C LEU A 152 4.55 -19.85 7.83
N ARG A 153 4.60 -18.68 8.42
CA ARG A 153 5.50 -18.48 9.57
C ARG A 153 5.04 -19.41 10.69
N PRO A 154 5.96 -19.96 11.50
CA PRO A 154 5.60 -20.90 12.58
C PRO A 154 4.47 -20.39 13.49
N TYR A 155 4.41 -19.09 13.70
CA TYR A 155 3.34 -18.44 14.43
C TYR A 155 1.97 -18.55 13.72
N GLU A 156 1.91 -18.42 12.41
CA GLU A 156 0.66 -18.50 11.63
C GLU A 156 0.12 -19.93 11.61
N GLU A 157 1.00 -20.93 11.57
CA GLU A 157 0.61 -22.34 11.71
C GLU A 157 -0.03 -22.61 13.07
N ILE A 158 0.54 -22.06 14.15
CA ILE A 158 -0.02 -22.17 15.51
C ILE A 158 -1.41 -21.54 15.56
N LEU A 159 -1.61 -20.35 15.00
CA LEU A 159 -2.90 -19.68 14.98
C LEU A 159 -3.95 -20.50 14.22
N LEU A 160 -3.59 -21.03 13.05
CA LEU A 160 -4.49 -21.89 12.25
C LEU A 160 -4.86 -23.17 13.00
N ALA A 161 -3.89 -23.79 13.69
CA ALA A 161 -4.14 -24.98 14.50
C ALA A 161 -5.12 -24.69 15.65
N TYR A 162 -5.01 -23.54 16.32
CA TYR A 162 -5.97 -23.13 17.35
C TYR A 162 -7.35 -22.84 16.78
N GLN A 163 -7.44 -22.12 15.65
CA GLN A 163 -8.71 -21.85 14.98
C GLN A 163 -9.43 -23.14 14.59
N LYS A 164 -8.68 -24.12 14.05
CA LYS A 164 -9.22 -25.45 13.72
C LYS A 164 -9.77 -26.16 14.96
N LYS A 165 -9.00 -26.19 16.05
CA LYS A 165 -9.46 -26.80 17.32
C LYS A 165 -10.74 -26.15 17.85
N PHE A 166 -10.89 -24.84 17.76
CA PHE A 166 -12.12 -24.15 18.17
C PHE A 166 -13.30 -24.54 17.27
N ASN A 167 -13.12 -24.54 15.95
CA ASN A 167 -14.17 -24.87 15.01
C ASN A 167 -14.65 -26.34 15.13
N GLU A 168 -13.75 -27.25 15.46
CA GLU A 168 -14.03 -28.67 15.70
C GLU A 168 -14.54 -28.97 17.12
N SER A 169 -14.59 -27.96 17.98
CA SER A 169 -15.00 -28.13 19.38
C SER A 169 -16.47 -28.58 19.50
N LYS A 170 -16.75 -29.41 20.50
CA LYS A 170 -18.10 -29.88 20.83
C LYS A 170 -18.90 -28.88 21.69
N LEU A 171 -18.42 -27.65 21.85
CA LEU A 171 -19.10 -26.61 22.61
C LEU A 171 -20.46 -26.29 22.00
N LYS A 172 -21.48 -26.15 22.86
CA LYS A 172 -22.89 -25.96 22.43
C LYS A 172 -23.15 -24.60 21.84
N ASP A 173 -22.45 -23.55 22.35
CA ASP A 173 -22.60 -22.17 21.89
C ASP A 173 -21.77 -21.93 20.63
N LYS A 174 -22.34 -22.25 19.48
CA LYS A 174 -21.68 -22.08 18.18
C LYS A 174 -21.32 -20.63 17.84
N PRO A 175 -22.15 -19.60 18.12
CA PRO A 175 -21.77 -18.21 17.94
C PRO A 175 -20.56 -17.81 18.75
N MET A 176 -20.49 -18.22 20.03
CA MET A 176 -19.34 -17.95 20.89
C MET A 176 -18.07 -18.64 20.39
N VAL A 177 -18.15 -19.90 19.96
CA VAL A 177 -17.02 -20.63 19.38
C VAL A 177 -16.49 -19.94 18.15
N LYS A 178 -17.38 -19.47 17.27
CA LYS A 178 -17.01 -18.70 16.08
C LYS A 178 -16.32 -17.40 16.46
N LEU A 179 -16.88 -16.64 17.41
CA LEU A 179 -16.27 -15.40 17.89
C LEU A 179 -14.88 -15.63 18.45
N LEU A 180 -14.69 -16.65 19.28
CA LEU A 180 -13.37 -16.99 19.84
C LEU A 180 -12.38 -17.41 18.74
N SER A 181 -12.81 -18.17 17.75
CA SER A 181 -12.00 -18.53 16.59
C SER A 181 -11.60 -17.28 15.78
N ASP A 182 -12.52 -16.32 15.61
CA ASP A 182 -12.27 -15.08 14.88
C ASP A 182 -11.31 -14.11 15.64
N ILE A 183 -11.32 -14.14 16.96
CA ILE A 183 -10.41 -13.36 17.81
C ILE A 183 -8.97 -13.90 17.73
N ILE A 184 -8.79 -15.20 17.53
CA ILE A 184 -7.47 -15.79 17.38
C ILE A 184 -6.74 -15.14 16.21
N GLY A 185 -5.58 -14.53 16.49
CA GLY A 185 -4.79 -13.81 15.48
C GLY A 185 -5.38 -12.46 15.03
N TYR A 186 -6.42 -11.94 15.70
CA TYR A 186 -7.02 -10.65 15.37
C TYR A 186 -5.98 -9.54 15.29
N TYR A 187 -5.17 -9.35 16.33
CA TYR A 187 -4.14 -8.32 16.36
C TYR A 187 -3.13 -8.44 15.21
N SER A 188 -2.70 -9.66 14.91
CA SER A 188 -1.79 -9.91 13.79
C SER A 188 -2.42 -9.53 12.43
N ARG A 189 -3.71 -9.82 12.24
CA ARG A 189 -4.42 -9.44 11.01
C ARG A 189 -4.61 -7.93 10.90
N GLU A 190 -5.02 -7.27 11.98
CA GLU A 190 -5.22 -5.82 12.00
C GLU A 190 -3.92 -5.04 11.77
N MET A 191 -2.79 -5.58 12.21
CA MET A 191 -1.48 -4.93 12.02
C MET A 191 -0.83 -5.23 10.66
N LYS A 192 -1.30 -6.23 9.92
CA LYS A 192 -0.74 -6.59 8.61
C LYS A 192 -0.70 -5.42 7.61
N PRO A 193 -1.77 -4.62 7.44
CA PRO A 193 -1.75 -3.47 6.54
C PRO A 193 -0.64 -2.49 6.88
N SER A 194 -0.57 -2.06 8.14
CA SER A 194 0.46 -1.12 8.61
C SER A 194 1.88 -1.65 8.42
N TRP A 195 2.10 -2.95 8.67
CA TRP A 195 3.39 -3.58 8.42
C TRP A 195 3.77 -3.64 6.95
N ARG A 196 2.79 -3.90 6.05
CA ARG A 196 3.05 -3.89 4.61
C ARG A 196 3.44 -2.51 4.12
N GLU A 197 2.64 -1.49 4.45
CA GLU A 197 2.96 -0.10 4.12
C GLU A 197 4.35 0.30 4.63
N PHE A 198 4.68 -0.12 5.85
CA PHE A 198 5.98 0.11 6.45
C PHE A 198 7.11 -0.52 5.61
N PHE A 199 6.99 -1.81 5.25
CA PHE A 199 8.00 -2.48 4.44
C PHE A 199 8.06 -1.97 3.01
N ASP A 200 6.93 -1.60 2.41
CA ASP A 200 6.90 -0.99 1.09
C ASP A 200 7.68 0.33 1.08
N ARG A 201 7.48 1.18 2.10
CA ARG A 201 8.23 2.45 2.25
C ARG A 201 9.72 2.24 2.46
N LYS A 202 10.15 1.14 3.07
CA LYS A 202 11.59 0.82 3.24
C LYS A 202 12.32 0.60 1.91
N HIS A 203 11.61 0.28 0.85
CA HIS A 203 12.18 0.05 -0.47
C HIS A 203 12.11 1.27 -1.39
N LEU A 204 11.49 2.37 -0.96
CA LEU A 204 11.39 3.60 -1.73
C LEU A 204 12.71 4.38 -1.71
N SER A 205 13.04 5.03 -2.81
CA SER A 205 14.15 5.99 -2.90
C SER A 205 13.87 7.24 -2.05
N HIS A 206 14.90 8.02 -1.77
CA HIS A 206 14.75 9.28 -1.04
C HIS A 206 13.82 10.28 -1.72
N GLU A 207 13.76 10.26 -3.06
CA GLU A 207 12.85 11.09 -3.84
C GLU A 207 11.40 10.59 -3.79
N GLU A 208 11.21 9.28 -3.86
CA GLU A 208 9.87 8.68 -3.74
C GLU A 208 9.26 8.89 -2.36
N LEU A 209 10.08 8.92 -1.30
CA LEU A 209 9.62 9.22 0.06
C LEU A 209 9.10 10.66 0.25
N ILE A 210 9.40 11.58 -0.68
CA ILE A 210 8.84 12.95 -0.66
C ILE A 210 7.34 12.94 -0.94
N ASP A 211 6.89 12.01 -1.76
CA ASP A 211 5.48 11.88 -2.16
C ASP A 211 4.64 11.06 -1.13
N GLU A 212 5.30 10.51 -0.10
CA GLU A 212 4.66 9.70 0.94
C GLU A 212 4.32 10.52 2.18
N ASN A 213 3.04 10.75 2.43
CA ASN A 213 2.55 11.57 3.55
C ASN A 213 2.94 11.08 4.96
N GLU A 214 3.27 9.81 5.11
CA GLU A 214 3.74 9.21 6.38
C GLU A 214 5.25 9.29 6.54
N CYS A 215 5.95 9.99 5.64
CA CYS A 215 7.40 10.11 5.60
C CYS A 215 7.84 11.58 5.49
N ILE A 216 9.12 11.82 5.78
CA ILE A 216 9.84 13.02 5.36
C ILE A 216 11.05 12.54 4.56
N GLY A 217 10.99 12.71 3.24
CA GLY A 217 12.03 12.30 2.31
C GLY A 217 13.11 13.34 2.11
N ASN A 218 14.24 12.91 1.56
CA ASN A 218 15.37 13.76 1.13
C ASN A 218 15.87 14.77 2.19
N MET A 219 16.01 14.29 3.42
CA MET A 219 16.50 15.11 4.55
C MET A 219 18.01 15.31 4.48
N LYS A 220 18.46 16.53 4.79
CA LYS A 220 19.89 16.89 4.90
C LYS A 220 20.22 17.27 6.33
N LEU A 221 21.21 16.60 6.94
CA LEU A 221 21.69 16.92 8.28
C LEU A 221 22.37 18.30 8.27
N VAL A 222 21.94 19.18 9.17
CA VAL A 222 22.51 20.54 9.36
C VAL A 222 23.37 20.61 10.58
N SER A 223 22.91 20.04 11.69
CA SER A 223 23.65 20.08 12.95
C SER A 223 23.31 18.89 13.84
N GLN A 224 24.26 18.55 14.69
CA GLN A 224 24.13 17.56 15.73
C GLN A 224 24.55 18.16 17.05
N PHE A 225 23.77 17.92 18.08
CA PHE A 225 24.03 18.39 19.43
C PHE A 225 23.82 17.24 20.43
N GLN A 226 24.71 17.13 21.40
CA GLN A 226 24.57 16.14 22.48
C GLN A 226 23.99 16.82 23.70
N ASP A 227 22.84 16.32 24.16
CA ASP A 227 22.18 16.74 25.42
C ASP A 227 22.19 15.59 26.41
N LYS A 228 23.08 15.65 27.39
CA LYS A 228 23.25 14.64 28.46
C LYS A 228 23.35 13.20 27.92
N ARG A 229 22.22 12.45 27.90
CA ARG A 229 22.13 11.06 27.45
C ARG A 229 21.39 10.89 26.12
N SER A 230 21.28 11.95 25.34
CA SER A 230 20.63 11.92 24.04
C SER A 230 21.37 12.78 23.03
N PHE A 231 21.18 12.42 21.77
CA PHE A 231 21.61 13.25 20.64
C PHE A 231 20.40 13.91 20.01
N GLU A 232 20.57 15.16 19.58
CA GLU A 232 19.62 15.88 18.79
C GLU A 232 20.21 16.16 17.41
N TYR A 233 19.47 15.79 16.37
CA TYR A 233 19.86 15.94 14.99
C TYR A 233 18.89 16.88 14.32
N LYS A 234 19.38 17.99 13.77
CA LYS A 234 18.57 18.92 12.99
C LYS A 234 18.77 18.65 11.51
N PHE A 235 17.66 18.43 10.82
CA PHE A 235 17.63 18.24 9.38
C PHE A 235 16.80 19.33 8.72
N LEU A 236 17.14 19.63 7.46
CA LEU A 236 16.29 20.36 6.52
C LEU A 236 15.74 19.39 5.49
N PHE A 237 14.54 19.66 4.98
CA PHE A 237 13.87 18.84 3.97
C PHE A 237 13.23 19.71 2.87
N PRO A 238 13.01 19.17 1.65
CA PRO A 238 12.32 19.89 0.58
C PRO A 238 10.86 20.11 0.89
N SER A 239 10.18 20.98 0.12
CA SER A 239 8.74 21.17 0.24
C SER A 239 8.01 19.85 -0.03
N GLN A 240 7.25 19.37 0.93
CA GLN A 240 6.47 18.14 0.85
C GLN A 240 5.32 18.16 1.85
N GLU A 241 4.28 17.34 1.60
CA GLU A 241 3.18 17.12 2.53
C GLU A 241 3.53 15.94 3.46
N TYR A 242 3.19 16.06 4.74
CA TYR A 242 3.41 15.02 5.72
C TYR A 242 2.38 15.06 6.85
N LYS A 243 2.10 13.90 7.44
CA LYS A 243 1.21 13.74 8.59
C LYS A 243 1.95 13.61 9.92
N LEU A 244 3.26 13.51 9.89
CA LEU A 244 4.09 13.39 11.08
C LEU A 244 3.94 14.58 12.01
N LYS A 245 4.03 14.34 13.31
CA LYS A 245 3.83 15.34 14.36
C LYS A 245 4.95 15.29 15.38
N LYS A 246 5.09 16.37 16.14
CA LYS A 246 5.95 16.39 17.33
C LYS A 246 5.53 15.27 18.30
N GLY A 247 6.51 14.49 18.75
CA GLY A 247 6.32 13.37 19.65
C GLY A 247 6.27 12.00 18.94
N ASP A 248 6.13 11.97 17.62
CA ASP A 248 6.12 10.71 16.87
C ASP A 248 7.49 10.05 16.91
N GLY A 249 7.50 8.73 17.16
CA GLY A 249 8.67 7.89 16.96
C GLY A 249 8.86 7.61 15.47
N VAL A 250 10.09 7.81 14.98
CA VAL A 250 10.41 7.65 13.57
C VAL A 250 11.55 6.67 13.36
N ILE A 251 11.57 6.08 12.20
CA ILE A 251 12.59 5.14 11.77
C ILE A 251 13.29 5.65 10.50
N ILE A 252 14.47 5.10 10.23
CA ILE A 252 15.21 5.36 9.01
C ILE A 252 14.65 4.44 7.93
N ALA A 253 14.05 5.03 6.89
CA ALA A 253 13.76 4.29 5.67
C ALA A 253 15.07 3.93 4.95
N ASN A 254 15.04 2.93 4.07
CA ASN A 254 16.21 2.49 3.27
C ASN A 254 17.41 1.97 4.09
N ASN A 255 17.21 1.61 5.34
CA ASN A 255 18.23 0.89 6.09
C ASN A 255 18.12 -0.61 5.74
N ASN A 256 19.04 -1.08 4.89
CA ASN A 256 19.10 -2.49 4.48
C ASN A 256 20.05 -3.33 5.35
N ASP A 257 20.64 -2.74 6.39
CA ASP A 257 21.52 -3.43 7.32
C ASP A 257 20.67 -4.10 8.42
N PRO A 258 20.57 -5.44 8.46
CA PRO A 258 19.74 -6.14 9.44
C PRO A 258 20.24 -6.00 10.87
N ASP A 259 21.51 -5.67 11.07
CA ASP A 259 22.15 -5.52 12.38
C ASP A 259 22.06 -4.08 12.91
N ARG A 260 21.61 -3.14 12.09
CA ARG A 260 21.52 -1.74 12.45
C ARG A 260 20.15 -1.40 13.04
N ASP A 261 20.17 -0.66 14.15
CA ASP A 261 18.95 -0.08 14.72
C ASP A 261 18.27 0.91 13.75
N ASP A 262 17.08 0.57 13.27
CA ASP A 262 16.28 1.41 12.38
C ASP A 262 15.72 2.66 13.06
N SER A 263 15.75 2.74 14.38
CA SER A 263 15.19 3.88 15.11
C SER A 263 15.96 5.16 14.80
N ALA A 264 15.27 6.16 14.26
CA ALA A 264 15.78 7.52 14.14
C ALA A 264 15.49 8.36 15.38
N GLY A 265 14.73 7.82 16.34
CA GLY A 265 14.36 8.50 17.57
C GLY A 265 12.96 9.08 17.53
N THR A 266 12.76 10.22 18.20
CA THR A 266 11.47 10.90 18.34
C THR A 266 11.55 12.30 17.80
N ILE A 267 10.51 12.79 17.14
CA ILE A 267 10.42 14.16 16.67
C ILE A 267 10.28 15.11 17.87
N LYS A 268 11.32 15.87 18.14
CA LYS A 268 11.32 16.90 19.18
C LYS A 268 10.68 18.20 18.71
N GLU A 269 11.02 18.62 17.50
CA GLU A 269 10.51 19.83 16.87
C GLU A 269 10.29 19.56 15.39
N LEU A 270 9.24 20.18 14.83
CA LEU A 270 8.89 20.10 13.43
C LEU A 270 8.38 21.46 12.98
N ASP A 271 9.11 22.09 12.08
CA ASP A 271 8.83 23.44 11.57
C ASP A 271 8.56 23.38 10.07
N GLN A 272 7.28 23.54 9.71
CA GLN A 272 6.82 23.49 8.33
C GLN A 272 7.29 24.71 7.51
N VAL A 273 7.37 25.88 8.15
CA VAL A 273 7.75 27.13 7.49
C VAL A 273 9.22 27.09 7.08
N ASN A 274 10.08 26.72 8.03
CA ASN A 274 11.53 26.60 7.81
C ASN A 274 11.92 25.23 7.23
N ARG A 275 10.96 24.33 7.04
CA ARG A 275 11.17 22.97 6.53
C ARG A 275 12.28 22.25 7.28
N SER A 276 12.18 22.26 8.60
CA SER A 276 13.17 21.64 9.47
C SER A 276 12.55 20.70 10.48
N VAL A 277 13.28 19.64 10.81
CA VAL A 277 12.91 18.68 11.84
C VAL A 277 14.09 18.45 12.78
N VAL A 278 13.80 18.38 14.07
CA VAL A 278 14.77 18.00 15.10
C VAL A 278 14.36 16.64 15.65
N LEU A 279 15.23 15.65 15.45
CA LEU A 279 15.08 14.30 15.99
C LEU A 279 15.91 14.15 17.25
N ARG A 280 15.33 13.52 18.28
CA ARG A 280 16.01 13.17 19.52
C ARG A 280 16.15 11.66 19.64
N LYS A 281 17.38 11.16 19.73
CA LYS A 281 17.72 9.76 19.91
C LYS A 281 18.48 9.56 21.21
N GLY A 282 18.00 8.65 22.07
CA GLY A 282 18.71 8.26 23.27
C GLY A 282 20.00 7.51 22.92
N ILE A 283 21.04 7.68 23.75
CA ILE A 283 22.25 6.86 23.64
C ILE A 283 21.85 5.43 24.02
N ALA A 284 21.99 4.50 23.07
CA ALA A 284 21.79 3.08 23.36
C ALA A 284 22.71 2.68 24.52
N ARG A 285 22.16 2.07 25.59
CA ARG A 285 22.98 1.42 26.60
C ARG A 285 23.68 0.26 25.89
N GLU A 286 25.00 0.33 25.73
CA GLU A 286 25.78 -0.85 25.39
C GLU A 286 25.33 -1.96 26.32
N LYS A 287 24.79 -3.04 25.75
CA LYS A 287 24.54 -4.26 26.52
C LYS A 287 25.91 -4.71 27.01
N LYS A 288 26.20 -4.45 28.30
CA LYS A 288 27.32 -5.11 28.94
C LYS A 288 27.08 -6.60 28.76
N GLN A 289 27.96 -7.22 28.00
CA GLN A 289 28.11 -8.68 27.97
C GLN A 289 28.42 -9.20 29.36
#